data_eec2d0bd3bc381f441b4b9e7f40bbdfe
#
_entry.id   eec2d0bd3bc381f441b4b9e7f40bbdfe
#
_cell.length_a   1.000
_cell.length_b   1.000
_cell.length_c   1.000
_cell.angle_alpha   90.00
_cell.angle_beta   90.00
_cell.angle_gamma   90.00
#
_symmetry.space_group_name_H-M   'P 1'
#
loop_
_entity.id
_entity.type
_entity.pdbx_description
1 polymer ?
#
loop_
_entity_poly.entity_id
_entity_poly.type
_entity_poly.pdbx_seq_one_letter_code
_entity_poly.pdbx_strand_id
1 'polypeptide(L)'
;MLKAYLVIDGNAVDYRIGLDDGTDKLEIGAGSAHGTTTAIAVDSAADMIIGGYINFQDEQAIRPEIKDYAETVNAIGGTGGGTQDIDVTAGNVVTATVDTSTNTFTFSNPSATGRACSFTLLLTNGGSQTVNWPSSVDWAGGSAPSLTSSGVDILTFTTVDEGTIWYGFAAGTDMK
;
A
#
# COMPACT_ATOMS: atom_id res chain seq x y z
N MET A 1 15.13 27.43 32.41
CA MET A 1 16.11 26.55 31.76
C MET A 1 16.44 27.13 30.39
N LEU A 2 17.70 27.18 29.96
CA LEU A 2 18.09 27.77 28.68
C LEU A 2 17.72 26.73 27.59
N LYS A 3 16.75 27.05 26.74
CA LYS A 3 16.41 26.20 25.58
C LYS A 3 17.51 26.38 24.54
N ALA A 4 18.27 25.33 24.27
CA ALA A 4 19.25 25.32 23.19
C ALA A 4 18.61 24.69 21.95
N TYR A 5 18.26 25.53 20.99
CA TYR A 5 17.76 25.06 19.69
C TYR A 5 18.27 25.95 18.56
N LEU A 6 18.40 25.38 17.40
CA LEU A 6 18.73 26.08 16.17
C LEU A 6 17.41 26.28 15.38
N VAL A 7 17.13 27.51 15.01
CA VAL A 7 16.08 27.83 14.04
C VAL A 7 16.77 28.15 12.71
N ILE A 8 16.32 27.51 11.66
CA ILE A 8 16.73 27.77 10.28
C ILE A 8 15.59 28.54 9.64
N ASP A 9 15.81 29.85 9.45
CA ASP A 9 14.84 30.75 8.82
C ASP A 9 14.66 30.40 7.34
N GLY A 10 13.45 29.99 6.97
CA GLY A 10 13.03 29.70 5.61
C GLY A 10 12.11 30.78 5.07
N ASN A 11 12.05 30.94 3.76
CA ASN A 11 11.22 31.98 3.12
C ASN A 11 9.70 31.79 3.35
N ALA A 12 9.23 30.56 3.56
CA ALA A 12 7.82 30.25 3.81
C ALA A 12 7.60 29.47 5.11
N VAL A 13 8.55 28.66 5.52
CA VAL A 13 8.49 27.82 6.73
C VAL A 13 9.85 27.79 7.39
N ASP A 14 9.90 28.10 8.66
CA ASP A 14 11.08 27.93 9.48
C ASP A 14 11.23 26.44 9.87
N TYR A 15 12.46 26.00 10.04
CA TYR A 15 12.76 24.68 10.57
C TYR A 15 13.56 24.80 11.86
N ARG A 16 13.44 23.83 12.74
CA ARG A 16 14.14 23.79 14.01
C ARG A 16 14.82 22.46 14.27
N ILE A 17 15.91 22.51 15.01
CA ILE A 17 16.55 21.35 15.63
C ILE A 17 16.83 21.73 17.09
N GLY A 18 16.37 20.93 18.05
CA GLY A 18 16.62 21.22 19.46
C GLY A 18 15.90 20.25 20.39
N LEU A 19 16.06 20.50 21.68
CA LEU A 19 15.40 19.73 22.74
C LEU A 19 14.02 20.30 23.03
N ASP A 20 13.02 19.44 23.04
CA ASP A 20 11.72 19.70 23.63
C ASP A 20 11.81 19.36 25.13
N ASP A 21 11.89 20.39 25.97
CA ASP A 21 12.00 20.25 27.43
C ASP A 21 10.69 19.75 28.09
N GLY A 22 9.58 19.73 27.38
CA GLY A 22 8.33 19.14 27.86
C GLY A 22 8.28 17.63 27.74
N THR A 23 9.02 17.05 26.78
CA THR A 23 9.07 15.61 26.50
C THR A 23 10.46 15.00 26.58
N ASP A 24 11.50 15.81 26.84
CA ASP A 24 12.92 15.42 26.87
C ASP A 24 13.40 14.73 25.58
N LYS A 25 12.85 15.14 24.41
CA LYS A 25 13.22 14.61 23.11
C LYS A 25 14.07 15.59 22.31
N LEU A 26 15.05 15.06 21.59
CA LEU A 26 15.69 15.80 20.50
C LEU A 26 14.75 15.79 19.29
N GLU A 27 14.38 16.96 18.80
CA GLU A 27 13.42 17.11 17.70
C GLU A 27 14.00 17.85 16.50
N ILE A 28 13.56 17.40 15.30
CA ILE A 28 13.66 18.14 14.04
C ILE A 28 12.23 18.35 13.55
N GLY A 29 11.85 19.58 13.24
CA GLY A 29 10.49 19.87 12.83
C GLY A 29 10.33 21.22 12.15
N ALA A 30 9.11 21.52 11.69
CA ALA A 30 8.73 22.79 11.11
C ALA A 30 8.21 23.76 12.18
N GLY A 31 8.34 25.08 11.90
CA GLY A 31 7.98 26.14 12.83
C GLY A 31 9.00 26.33 13.96
N SER A 32 8.80 27.36 14.77
CA SER A 32 9.71 27.76 15.84
C SER A 32 9.39 27.13 17.21
N ALA A 33 8.26 26.41 17.34
CA ALA A 33 7.81 25.82 18.61
C ALA A 33 7.99 24.31 18.64
N HIS A 34 8.70 23.78 19.65
CA HIS A 34 8.85 22.35 19.88
C HIS A 34 7.52 21.68 20.27
N GLY A 35 7.37 20.37 19.99
CA GLY A 35 6.20 19.59 20.34
C GLY A 35 4.98 19.76 19.44
N THR A 36 5.03 20.62 18.40
CA THR A 36 3.85 20.91 17.57
C THR A 36 3.87 20.29 16.18
N THR A 37 4.99 20.39 15.47
CA THR A 37 5.15 19.93 14.09
C THR A 37 6.44 19.14 13.93
N THR A 38 6.63 18.16 14.79
CA THR A 38 7.83 17.33 14.83
C THR A 38 7.82 16.35 13.69
N ALA A 39 8.84 16.39 12.84
CA ALA A 39 9.04 15.43 11.75
C ALA A 39 9.86 14.21 12.24
N ILE A 40 10.90 14.46 13.01
CA ILE A 40 11.76 13.42 13.60
C ILE A 40 11.99 13.77 15.06
N ALA A 41 11.88 12.80 15.95
CA ALA A 41 12.32 12.91 17.33
C ALA A 41 13.19 11.71 17.73
N VAL A 42 14.10 11.93 18.68
CA VAL A 42 14.85 10.86 19.35
C VAL A 42 14.55 10.98 20.83
N ASP A 43 14.05 9.91 21.43
CA ASP A 43 13.70 9.88 22.85
C ASP A 43 14.87 9.43 23.76
N SER A 44 14.64 9.34 25.05
CA SER A 44 15.65 8.94 26.04
C SER A 44 16.07 7.46 25.93
N ALA A 45 15.31 6.62 25.22
CA ALA A 45 15.67 5.23 24.90
C ALA A 45 16.50 5.14 23.60
N ALA A 46 16.77 6.28 22.95
CA ALA A 46 17.40 6.40 21.65
C ALA A 46 16.53 5.84 20.48
N ASP A 47 15.24 5.73 20.69
CA ASP A 47 14.30 5.35 19.62
C ASP A 47 14.04 6.55 18.71
N MET A 48 14.13 6.34 17.39
CA MET A 48 13.78 7.34 16.40
C MET A 48 12.28 7.29 16.09
N ILE A 49 11.58 8.38 16.36
CA ILE A 49 10.14 8.53 16.14
C ILE A 49 9.94 9.42 14.91
N ILE A 50 9.21 8.91 13.91
CA ILE A 50 8.82 9.67 12.71
C ILE A 50 7.38 10.13 12.87
N GLY A 51 7.17 11.45 12.86
CA GLY A 51 5.85 12.06 13.02
C GLY A 51 4.98 12.08 11.76
N GLY A 52 5.47 11.51 10.65
CA GLY A 52 4.78 11.47 9.37
C GLY A 52 5.14 10.23 8.56
N TYR A 53 5.03 10.32 7.24
CA TYR A 53 5.41 9.25 6.33
C TYR A 53 6.91 9.27 6.03
N ILE A 54 7.52 8.10 5.85
CA ILE A 54 8.83 7.95 5.24
C ILE A 54 8.61 7.67 3.76
N ASN A 55 8.98 8.62 2.89
CA ASN A 55 8.96 8.42 1.45
C ASN A 55 10.38 8.09 0.98
N PHE A 56 10.60 6.86 0.55
CA PHE A 56 11.89 6.39 0.03
C PHE A 56 12.14 6.79 -1.43
N GLN A 57 11.17 7.41 -2.12
CA GLN A 57 11.29 7.85 -3.52
C GLN A 57 11.87 6.77 -4.45
N ASP A 58 11.33 5.56 -4.37
CA ASP A 58 11.79 4.35 -5.08
C ASP A 58 13.17 3.80 -4.66
N GLU A 59 13.79 4.38 -3.64
CA GLU A 59 14.99 3.82 -3.03
C GLU A 59 14.67 2.66 -2.08
N GLN A 60 15.68 1.87 -1.73
CA GLN A 60 15.50 0.64 -0.95
C GLN A 60 15.63 0.88 0.57
N ALA A 61 14.76 0.27 1.35
CA ALA A 61 15.01 -0.01 2.75
C ALA A 61 15.80 -1.33 2.86
N ILE A 62 17.09 -1.27 3.23
CA ILE A 62 17.95 -2.45 3.28
C ILE A 62 17.81 -3.14 4.63
N ARG A 63 17.41 -4.44 4.61
CA ARG A 63 17.22 -5.30 5.81
C ARG A 63 16.27 -4.71 6.86
N PRO A 64 15.09 -4.20 6.47
CA PRO A 64 14.12 -3.74 7.45
C PRO A 64 13.54 -4.95 8.20
N GLU A 65 13.39 -4.84 9.51
CA GLU A 65 12.51 -5.71 10.30
C GLU A 65 11.24 -4.90 10.58
N ILE A 66 10.09 -5.38 10.09
CA ILE A 66 8.80 -4.69 10.20
C ILE A 66 7.90 -5.52 11.10
N LYS A 67 7.47 -4.93 12.22
CA LYS A 67 6.54 -5.55 13.15
C LYS A 67 5.23 -4.77 13.13
N ASP A 68 4.12 -5.50 13.09
CA ASP A 68 2.78 -4.92 13.16
C ASP A 68 2.52 -3.88 12.06
N TYR A 69 2.78 -4.29 10.79
CA TYR A 69 2.49 -3.45 9.64
C TYR A 69 1.08 -3.71 9.10
N ALA A 70 0.48 -2.68 8.51
CA ALA A 70 -0.77 -2.79 7.77
C ALA A 70 -0.55 -2.42 6.31
N GLU A 71 -1.22 -3.13 5.41
CA GLU A 71 -1.24 -2.80 3.99
C GLU A 71 -2.42 -1.88 3.67
N THR A 72 -2.23 -0.99 2.70
CA THR A 72 -3.32 -0.14 2.22
C THR A 72 -4.33 -0.99 1.45
N VAL A 73 -5.60 -0.81 1.76
CA VAL A 73 -6.70 -1.47 1.05
C VAL A 73 -7.21 -0.54 -0.06
N ASN A 74 -7.14 -1.00 -1.30
CA ASN A 74 -7.82 -0.39 -2.44
C ASN A 74 -9.23 -0.98 -2.53
N ALA A 75 -10.24 -0.23 -2.09
CA ALA A 75 -11.63 -0.66 -2.06
C ALA A 75 -12.37 -0.20 -3.32
N ILE A 76 -12.52 -1.08 -4.32
CA ILE A 76 -13.28 -0.81 -5.54
C ILE A 76 -14.79 -0.71 -5.23
N GLY A 77 -15.28 -1.50 -4.26
CA GLY A 77 -16.71 -1.58 -3.95
C GLY A 77 -17.49 -2.45 -4.93
N GLY A 78 -18.73 -2.08 -5.22
CA GLY A 78 -19.54 -2.75 -6.25
C GLY A 78 -19.01 -2.42 -7.65
N THR A 79 -18.78 -3.46 -8.46
CA THR A 79 -18.15 -3.29 -9.79
C THR A 79 -19.06 -2.67 -10.83
N GLY A 80 -20.38 -2.83 -10.71
CA GLY A 80 -21.35 -2.30 -11.69
C GLY A 80 -21.23 -2.88 -13.10
N GLY A 81 -20.36 -3.86 -13.32
CA GLY A 81 -19.98 -4.38 -14.64
C GLY A 81 -18.98 -3.48 -15.39
N GLY A 82 -18.57 -3.90 -16.59
CA GLY A 82 -17.60 -3.17 -17.42
C GLY A 82 -16.16 -3.38 -16.99
N THR A 83 -15.30 -2.38 -17.21
CA THR A 83 -13.88 -2.46 -16.91
C THR A 83 -13.58 -1.97 -15.49
N GLN A 84 -12.83 -2.77 -14.74
CA GLN A 84 -12.34 -2.48 -13.39
C GLN A 84 -10.83 -2.48 -13.42
N ASP A 85 -10.23 -1.31 -13.20
CA ASP A 85 -8.78 -1.21 -13.14
C ASP A 85 -8.28 -1.41 -11.70
N ILE A 86 -7.33 -2.32 -11.53
CA ILE A 86 -6.59 -2.49 -10.29
C ILE A 86 -5.27 -1.74 -10.45
N ASP A 87 -5.23 -0.52 -9.92
CA ASP A 87 -4.02 0.25 -9.80
C ASP A 87 -3.23 -0.24 -8.57
N VAL A 88 -2.09 -0.90 -8.80
CA VAL A 88 -1.29 -1.46 -7.70
C VAL A 88 -0.62 -0.40 -6.83
N THR A 89 -0.58 0.85 -7.27
CA THR A 89 -0.10 1.97 -6.43
C THR A 89 -1.13 2.43 -5.40
N ALA A 90 -2.42 2.07 -5.59
CA ALA A 90 -3.49 2.42 -4.67
C ALA A 90 -3.57 1.52 -3.43
N GLY A 91 -2.92 0.34 -3.46
CA GLY A 91 -2.85 -0.59 -2.34
C GLY A 91 -2.62 -2.03 -2.77
N ASN A 92 -1.96 -2.79 -1.90
CA ASN A 92 -1.60 -4.19 -2.16
C ASN A 92 -2.72 -5.18 -1.83
N VAL A 93 -3.73 -4.74 -1.07
CA VAL A 93 -4.94 -5.50 -0.80
C VAL A 93 -6.10 -4.82 -1.53
N VAL A 94 -6.78 -5.55 -2.39
CA VAL A 94 -7.88 -5.03 -3.21
C VAL A 94 -9.17 -5.73 -2.81
N THR A 95 -10.25 -4.98 -2.64
CA THR A 95 -11.58 -5.55 -2.39
C THR A 95 -12.55 -5.12 -3.48
N ALA A 96 -13.32 -6.06 -4.01
CA ALA A 96 -14.36 -5.80 -5.01
C ALA A 96 -15.56 -6.72 -4.81
N THR A 97 -16.74 -6.24 -5.17
CA THR A 97 -17.97 -7.03 -5.18
C THR A 97 -18.55 -7.08 -6.59
N VAL A 98 -18.64 -8.26 -7.15
CA VAL A 98 -19.32 -8.48 -8.44
C VAL A 98 -20.83 -8.48 -8.20
N ASP A 99 -21.53 -7.51 -8.78
CA ASP A 99 -22.96 -7.27 -8.53
C ASP A 99 -23.79 -7.19 -9.80
N THR A 100 -23.18 -6.89 -10.95
CA THR A 100 -23.91 -6.62 -12.19
C THR A 100 -23.06 -7.06 -13.38
N SER A 101 -23.66 -7.63 -14.38
CA SER A 101 -23.14 -7.96 -15.73
C SER A 101 -21.66 -8.40 -15.78
N THR A 102 -21.14 -8.53 -16.99
CA THR A 102 -19.74 -8.93 -17.23
C THR A 102 -18.76 -7.88 -16.71
N ASN A 103 -17.75 -8.34 -15.98
CA ASN A 103 -16.64 -7.52 -15.48
C ASN A 103 -15.34 -7.90 -16.20
N THR A 104 -14.54 -6.91 -16.57
CA THR A 104 -13.21 -7.10 -17.17
C THR A 104 -12.20 -6.39 -16.30
N PHE A 105 -11.35 -7.14 -15.63
CA PHE A 105 -10.27 -6.55 -14.84
C PHE A 105 -9.08 -6.17 -15.72
N THR A 106 -8.45 -5.05 -15.37
CA THR A 106 -7.15 -4.61 -15.88
C THR A 106 -6.22 -4.33 -14.71
N PHE A 107 -4.91 -4.43 -14.92
CA PHE A 107 -3.91 -4.15 -13.88
C PHE A 107 -2.98 -3.07 -14.38
N SER A 108 -2.82 -2.00 -13.60
CA SER A 108 -2.04 -0.84 -13.99
C SER A 108 -0.94 -0.51 -12.94
N ASN A 109 0.06 0.24 -13.40
CA ASN A 109 1.16 0.76 -12.59
C ASN A 109 1.98 -0.28 -11.80
N PRO A 110 2.32 -1.45 -12.37
CA PRO A 110 3.21 -2.39 -11.70
C PRO A 110 4.62 -1.80 -11.51
N SER A 111 5.36 -2.34 -10.53
CA SER A 111 6.77 -1.96 -10.35
C SER A 111 7.60 -2.33 -11.58
N ALA A 112 8.65 -1.56 -11.85
CA ALA A 112 9.55 -1.77 -12.99
C ALA A 112 10.18 -3.16 -13.01
N THR A 113 10.54 -3.64 -14.19
CA THR A 113 11.22 -4.93 -14.40
C THR A 113 12.41 -5.13 -13.44
N GLY A 114 12.50 -6.32 -12.85
CA GLY A 114 13.52 -6.69 -11.87
C GLY A 114 13.12 -6.37 -10.41
N ARG A 115 11.93 -5.83 -10.21
CA ARG A 115 11.30 -5.68 -8.88
C ARG A 115 10.03 -6.52 -8.84
N ALA A 116 9.87 -7.33 -7.81
CA ALA A 116 8.62 -8.07 -7.61
C ALA A 116 7.51 -7.11 -7.18
N CYS A 117 6.34 -7.25 -7.79
CA CYS A 117 5.14 -6.54 -7.42
C CYS A 117 4.01 -7.54 -7.26
N SER A 118 3.22 -7.43 -6.22
CA SER A 118 2.12 -8.35 -5.94
C SER A 118 0.95 -7.62 -5.28
N PHE A 119 -0.25 -8.19 -5.45
CA PHE A 119 -1.43 -7.79 -4.71
C PHE A 119 -2.33 -8.99 -4.43
N THR A 120 -3.18 -8.83 -3.42
CA THR A 120 -4.23 -9.79 -3.05
C THR A 120 -5.59 -9.19 -3.33
N LEU A 121 -6.42 -9.92 -4.10
CA LEU A 121 -7.80 -9.54 -4.39
C LEU A 121 -8.77 -10.39 -3.57
N LEU A 122 -9.58 -9.74 -2.74
CA LEU A 122 -10.73 -10.32 -2.07
C LEU A 122 -11.95 -10.01 -2.93
N LEU A 123 -12.40 -11.01 -3.71
CA LEU A 123 -13.48 -10.86 -4.67
C LEU A 123 -14.75 -11.49 -4.14
N THR A 124 -15.73 -10.67 -3.80
CA THR A 124 -17.05 -11.10 -3.34
C THR A 124 -17.95 -11.40 -4.55
N ASN A 125 -18.62 -12.54 -4.52
CA ASN A 125 -19.58 -12.99 -5.56
C ASN A 125 -18.99 -13.07 -6.98
N GLY A 126 -17.69 -13.36 -7.12
CA GLY A 126 -16.99 -13.39 -8.41
C GLY A 126 -17.67 -14.26 -9.47
N GLY A 127 -18.25 -15.38 -9.05
CA GLY A 127 -18.96 -16.30 -9.94
C GLY A 127 -20.42 -15.95 -10.21
N SER A 128 -20.95 -14.85 -9.69
CA SER A 128 -22.33 -14.40 -9.96
C SER A 128 -22.51 -13.85 -11.37
N GLN A 129 -21.43 -13.37 -11.98
CA GLN A 129 -21.36 -12.85 -13.34
C GLN A 129 -20.09 -13.35 -14.04
N THR A 130 -19.94 -13.05 -15.32
CA THR A 130 -18.70 -13.34 -16.04
C THR A 130 -17.61 -12.39 -15.58
N VAL A 131 -16.46 -12.94 -15.17
CA VAL A 131 -15.24 -12.20 -14.86
C VAL A 131 -14.17 -12.53 -15.90
N ASN A 132 -13.70 -11.51 -16.60
CA ASN A 132 -12.60 -11.59 -17.55
C ASN A 132 -11.32 -11.04 -16.90
N TRP A 133 -10.24 -11.76 -17.04
CA TRP A 133 -8.93 -11.40 -16.57
C TRP A 133 -8.08 -10.83 -17.71
N PRO A 134 -7.06 -10.01 -17.43
CA PRO A 134 -6.09 -9.59 -18.44
C PRO A 134 -5.44 -10.80 -19.10
N SER A 135 -5.18 -10.71 -20.40
CA SER A 135 -4.49 -11.79 -21.14
C SER A 135 -3.05 -12.02 -20.68
N SER A 136 -2.48 -11.08 -19.91
CA SER A 136 -1.18 -11.20 -19.27
C SER A 136 -1.19 -12.08 -18.01
N VAL A 137 -2.37 -12.57 -17.57
CA VAL A 137 -2.44 -13.43 -16.39
C VAL A 137 -2.25 -14.89 -16.78
N ASP A 138 -1.16 -15.48 -16.30
CA ASP A 138 -0.89 -16.91 -16.36
C ASP A 138 -1.46 -17.59 -15.11
N TRP A 139 -2.39 -18.51 -15.33
CA TRP A 139 -3.01 -19.30 -14.29
C TRP A 139 -2.40 -20.71 -14.19
N ALA A 140 -2.42 -21.28 -13.00
CA ALA A 140 -2.02 -22.67 -12.79
C ALA A 140 -2.85 -23.61 -13.68
N GLY A 141 -2.17 -24.42 -14.50
CA GLY A 141 -2.83 -25.31 -15.48
C GLY A 141 -3.44 -24.58 -16.69
N GLY A 142 -3.13 -23.29 -16.88
CA GLY A 142 -3.56 -22.50 -18.03
C GLY A 142 -5.03 -22.06 -17.99
N SER A 143 -5.71 -22.17 -16.86
CA SER A 143 -7.13 -21.79 -16.75
C SER A 143 -7.38 -21.01 -15.46
N ALA A 144 -8.17 -19.94 -15.57
CA ALA A 144 -8.64 -19.20 -14.41
C ALA A 144 -9.45 -20.10 -13.46
N PRO A 145 -9.38 -19.88 -12.13
CA PRO A 145 -10.15 -20.67 -11.19
C PRO A 145 -11.66 -20.41 -11.34
N SER A 146 -12.46 -21.41 -10.96
CA SER A 146 -13.90 -21.21 -10.79
C SER A 146 -14.14 -20.31 -9.58
N LEU A 147 -14.90 -19.25 -9.79
CA LEU A 147 -15.22 -18.27 -8.74
C LEU A 147 -16.57 -18.61 -8.07
N THR A 148 -16.69 -18.24 -6.81
CA THR A 148 -17.88 -18.47 -5.99
C THR A 148 -18.98 -17.47 -6.34
N SER A 149 -20.19 -17.98 -6.61
CA SER A 149 -21.33 -17.12 -6.98
C SER A 149 -21.93 -16.34 -5.80
N SER A 150 -21.71 -16.82 -4.56
CA SER A 150 -22.19 -16.18 -3.33
C SER A 150 -21.20 -16.49 -2.21
N GLY A 151 -20.22 -15.65 -2.00
CA GLY A 151 -19.12 -15.82 -1.06
C GLY A 151 -17.92 -14.98 -1.47
N VAL A 152 -16.81 -15.19 -0.79
CA VAL A 152 -15.56 -14.48 -1.06
C VAL A 152 -14.51 -15.45 -1.60
N ASP A 153 -13.86 -15.07 -2.68
CA ASP A 153 -12.68 -15.74 -3.20
C ASP A 153 -11.45 -14.84 -2.94
N ILE A 154 -10.35 -15.45 -2.54
CA ILE A 154 -9.07 -14.77 -2.34
C ILE A 154 -8.13 -15.19 -3.46
N LEU A 155 -7.74 -14.23 -4.27
CA LEU A 155 -6.83 -14.41 -5.40
C LEU A 155 -5.55 -13.61 -5.16
N THR A 156 -4.41 -14.16 -5.50
CA THR A 156 -3.14 -13.46 -5.43
C THR A 156 -2.48 -13.38 -6.79
N PHE A 157 -1.85 -12.26 -7.06
CA PHE A 157 -1.17 -11.99 -8.33
C PHE A 157 0.23 -11.46 -8.05
N THR A 158 1.19 -11.91 -8.84
CA THR A 158 2.57 -11.41 -8.75
C THR A 158 3.20 -11.28 -10.14
N THR A 159 4.03 -10.27 -10.31
CA THR A 159 4.84 -10.05 -11.50
C THR A 159 6.27 -9.67 -11.12
N VAL A 160 7.22 -9.87 -12.03
CA VAL A 160 8.63 -9.46 -11.89
C VAL A 160 9.14 -8.72 -13.12
N ASP A 161 8.27 -8.51 -14.11
CA ASP A 161 8.58 -8.02 -15.44
C ASP A 161 7.65 -6.89 -15.90
N GLU A 162 7.30 -6.00 -14.93
CA GLU A 162 6.46 -4.82 -15.17
C GLU A 162 5.08 -5.19 -15.74
N GLY A 163 4.52 -6.33 -15.28
CA GLY A 163 3.17 -6.76 -15.66
C GLY A 163 3.06 -7.37 -17.06
N THR A 164 4.17 -7.67 -17.73
CA THR A 164 4.16 -8.43 -18.98
C THR A 164 3.53 -9.79 -18.76
N ILE A 165 3.88 -10.45 -17.64
CA ILE A 165 3.25 -11.66 -17.13
C ILE A 165 2.84 -11.45 -15.68
N TRP A 166 1.61 -11.80 -15.35
CA TRP A 166 1.10 -11.89 -14.00
C TRP A 166 0.80 -13.35 -13.67
N TYR A 167 1.44 -13.88 -12.64
CA TYR A 167 1.14 -15.22 -12.14
C TYR A 167 -0.02 -15.14 -11.16
N GLY A 168 -1.18 -15.72 -11.54
CA GLY A 168 -2.40 -15.70 -10.76
C GLY A 168 -2.64 -17.01 -9.99
N PHE A 169 -3.05 -16.90 -8.74
CA PHE A 169 -3.34 -18.03 -7.86
C PHE A 169 -4.65 -17.82 -7.11
N ALA A 170 -5.46 -18.90 -7.00
CA ALA A 170 -6.54 -18.95 -6.02
C ALA A 170 -5.95 -19.36 -4.66
N ALA A 171 -5.83 -18.40 -3.75
CA ALA A 171 -5.36 -18.66 -2.39
C ALA A 171 -6.46 -19.30 -1.52
N GLY A 172 -7.73 -19.02 -1.83
CA GLY A 172 -8.89 -19.64 -1.19
C GLY A 172 -10.17 -19.29 -1.93
N THR A 173 -11.11 -20.21 -1.98
CA THR A 173 -12.43 -20.00 -2.58
C THR A 173 -13.52 -20.29 -1.56
N ASP A 174 -14.69 -19.65 -1.74
CA ASP A 174 -15.85 -19.82 -0.87
C ASP A 174 -15.53 -19.61 0.62
N MET A 175 -14.80 -18.54 0.92
CA MET A 175 -14.46 -18.17 2.29
C MET A 175 -15.72 -17.74 3.05
N LYS A 176 -15.97 -18.39 4.21
CA LYS A 176 -17.17 -18.20 5.07
C LYS A 176 -16.78 -17.87 6.49
#